data_e4c9335a3a3d668d99dd1b34ef9a22b5
#
_entry.id   e4c9335a3a3d668d99dd1b34ef9a22b5
#
_cell.length_a   1.000
_cell.length_b   1.000
_cell.length_c   1.000
_cell.angle_alpha   90.00
_cell.angle_beta   90.00
_cell.angle_gamma   90.00
#
_symmetry.space_group_name_H-M   'P 1'
#
loop_
_entity.id
_entity.type
_entity.pdbx_description
1 polymer ?
#
loop_
_entity_poly.entity_id
_entity_poly.type
_entity_poly.pdbx_seq_one_letter_code
_entity_poly.pdbx_strand_id
1 'polypeptide(L)'
;MANFVLVHGMGAGGWQWRKVANFLRAQGHLVFTPTLTGLGERTHLLTPKTDLETHICDIANVIECEELEDVVLVGHSYGGMVVTGAADRQFDRIGTLIYLDAFLPENGQSVMDLQPPDRIDYYHKMAKEKGEGWRIPPPPAEFWKLTDPDDIAQFDRLRVDHPLASLTQPVTLDHP
;
A
#
# COMPACT_ATOMS: atom_id res chain seq x y z
N MET A 1 -11.52 5.07 22.16
CA MET A 1 -11.28 3.91 21.26
C MET A 1 -11.39 4.46 19.84
N ALA A 2 -10.46 4.14 18.95
CA ALA A 2 -10.48 4.59 17.55
C ALA A 2 -10.36 3.37 16.62
N ASN A 3 -10.87 3.50 15.38
CA ASN A 3 -10.82 2.47 14.35
C ASN A 3 -9.67 2.78 13.40
N PHE A 4 -8.59 2.00 13.43
CA PHE A 4 -7.44 2.17 12.55
C PHE A 4 -7.50 1.20 11.37
N VAL A 5 -7.27 1.70 10.16
CA VAL A 5 -6.99 0.90 8.97
C VAL A 5 -5.60 1.28 8.47
N LEU A 6 -4.65 0.35 8.52
CA LEU A 6 -3.23 0.58 8.23
C LEU A 6 -2.86 -0.09 6.91
N VAL A 7 -2.55 0.71 5.89
CA VAL A 7 -2.28 0.26 4.52
C VAL A 7 -0.78 0.29 4.25
N HIS A 8 -0.25 -0.86 3.85
CA HIS A 8 1.19 -1.08 3.64
C HIS A 8 1.70 -0.52 2.31
N GLY A 9 3.03 -0.42 2.20
CA GLY A 9 3.72 0.04 1.00
C GLY A 9 3.90 -1.04 -0.08
N MET A 10 4.61 -0.67 -1.14
CA MET A 10 4.94 -1.49 -2.30
C MET A 10 5.59 -2.82 -1.90
N GLY A 11 5.12 -3.95 -2.47
CA GLY A 11 5.69 -5.29 -2.29
C GLY A 11 5.65 -5.85 -0.87
N ALA A 12 4.89 -5.23 0.04
CA ALA A 12 4.73 -5.67 1.43
C ALA A 12 3.38 -6.39 1.64
N GLY A 13 2.89 -6.42 2.86
CA GLY A 13 1.59 -6.95 3.27
C GLY A 13 1.23 -6.42 4.65
N GLY A 14 0.08 -6.78 5.17
CA GLY A 14 -0.38 -6.37 6.52
C GLY A 14 0.62 -6.71 7.63
N TRP A 15 1.48 -7.70 7.41
CA TRP A 15 2.56 -8.08 8.32
C TRP A 15 3.52 -6.92 8.66
N GLN A 16 3.69 -5.94 7.77
CA GLN A 16 4.52 -4.75 7.99
C GLN A 16 4.08 -3.97 9.22
N TRP A 17 2.80 -3.97 9.50
CA TRP A 17 2.20 -3.23 10.59
C TRP A 17 2.15 -3.98 11.93
N ARG A 18 2.62 -5.23 11.99
CA ARG A 18 2.45 -6.12 13.17
C ARG A 18 2.86 -5.46 14.49
N LYS A 19 4.04 -4.82 14.54
CA LYS A 19 4.54 -4.16 15.76
C LYS A 19 3.63 -2.99 16.17
N VAL A 20 3.27 -2.14 15.21
CA VAL A 20 2.40 -0.97 15.42
C VAL A 20 0.98 -1.40 15.79
N ALA A 21 0.42 -2.37 15.07
CA ALA A 21 -0.92 -2.89 15.34
C ALA A 21 -1.04 -3.48 16.75
N ASN A 22 -0.04 -4.23 17.20
CA ASN A 22 -0.02 -4.78 18.56
C ASN A 22 0.03 -3.66 19.62
N PHE A 23 0.83 -2.62 19.36
CA PHE A 23 0.92 -1.47 20.26
C PHE A 23 -0.43 -0.72 20.36
N LEU A 24 -1.08 -0.43 19.24
CA LEU A 24 -2.38 0.24 19.22
C LEU A 24 -3.49 -0.61 19.87
N ARG A 25 -3.51 -1.92 19.59
CA ARG A 25 -4.47 -2.85 20.20
C ARG A 25 -4.31 -2.93 21.72
N ALA A 26 -3.08 -2.90 22.21
CA ALA A 26 -2.80 -2.88 23.65
C ALA A 26 -3.33 -1.61 24.34
N GLN A 27 -3.57 -0.53 23.59
CA GLN A 27 -4.19 0.71 24.07
C GLN A 27 -5.72 0.73 23.89
N GLY A 28 -6.32 -0.39 23.46
CA GLY A 28 -7.77 -0.53 23.34
C GLY A 28 -8.33 0.00 22.02
N HIS A 29 -7.50 0.19 20.97
CA HIS A 29 -7.97 0.56 19.66
C HIS A 29 -8.38 -0.68 18.83
N LEU A 30 -9.33 -0.52 17.91
CA LEU A 30 -9.60 -1.49 16.87
C LEU A 30 -8.65 -1.25 15.69
N VAL A 31 -7.94 -2.29 15.22
CA VAL A 31 -6.87 -2.11 14.22
C VAL A 31 -6.96 -3.19 13.15
N PHE A 32 -7.17 -2.75 11.92
CA PHE A 32 -7.16 -3.56 10.71
C PHE A 32 -5.86 -3.33 9.95
N THR A 33 -5.26 -4.40 9.45
CA THR A 33 -4.02 -4.38 8.64
C THR A 33 -4.23 -5.20 7.37
N PRO A 34 -5.14 -4.78 6.48
CA PRO A 34 -5.43 -5.54 5.27
C PRO A 34 -4.21 -5.67 4.38
N THR A 35 -4.07 -6.82 3.72
CA THR A 35 -3.09 -7.04 2.67
C THR A 35 -3.75 -6.81 1.31
N LEU A 36 -3.15 -5.96 0.49
CA LEU A 36 -3.62 -5.65 -0.85
C LEU A 36 -3.54 -6.88 -1.76
N THR A 37 -4.47 -7.01 -2.69
CA THR A 37 -4.56 -8.13 -3.63
C THR A 37 -3.25 -8.34 -4.40
N GLY A 38 -2.77 -9.58 -4.43
CA GLY A 38 -1.54 -9.97 -5.09
C GLY A 38 -0.26 -9.70 -4.29
N LEU A 39 -0.37 -9.18 -3.06
CA LEU A 39 0.78 -8.86 -2.20
C LEU A 39 0.79 -9.72 -0.93
N GLY A 40 1.91 -9.74 -0.20
CA GLY A 40 2.09 -10.51 1.03
C GLY A 40 1.58 -11.95 0.93
N GLU A 41 0.77 -12.37 1.89
CA GLU A 41 0.15 -13.70 1.91
C GLU A 41 -0.89 -13.93 0.79
N ARG A 42 -1.30 -12.86 0.09
CA ARG A 42 -2.21 -12.93 -1.05
C ARG A 42 -1.48 -12.93 -2.41
N THR A 43 -0.17 -13.19 -2.43
CA THR A 43 0.67 -13.19 -3.64
C THR A 43 0.16 -14.15 -4.72
N HIS A 44 -0.55 -15.22 -4.36
CA HIS A 44 -1.19 -16.16 -5.28
C HIS A 44 -2.29 -15.53 -6.16
N LEU A 45 -2.76 -14.33 -5.82
CA LEU A 45 -3.75 -13.54 -6.58
C LEU A 45 -3.10 -12.52 -7.52
N LEU A 46 -1.74 -12.41 -7.51
CA LEU A 46 -1.04 -11.46 -8.34
C LEU A 46 -1.17 -11.79 -9.83
N THR A 47 -1.66 -10.84 -10.61
CA THR A 47 -1.81 -10.96 -12.07
C THR A 47 -1.37 -9.67 -12.77
N PRO A 48 -1.14 -9.70 -14.10
CA PRO A 48 -0.87 -8.49 -14.87
C PRO A 48 -1.99 -7.43 -14.84
N LYS A 49 -3.19 -7.81 -14.39
CA LYS A 49 -4.36 -6.93 -14.27
C LYS A 49 -4.53 -6.34 -12.87
N THR A 50 -3.71 -6.76 -11.91
CA THR A 50 -3.73 -6.17 -10.55
C THR A 50 -3.21 -4.75 -10.63
N ASP A 51 -4.07 -3.78 -10.37
CA ASP A 51 -3.84 -2.35 -10.57
C ASP A 51 -4.16 -1.53 -9.32
N LEU A 52 -4.07 -0.20 -9.39
CA LEU A 52 -4.37 0.69 -8.26
C LEU A 52 -5.84 0.61 -7.86
N GLU A 53 -6.75 0.52 -8.84
CA GLU A 53 -8.18 0.39 -8.61
C GLU A 53 -8.53 -0.85 -7.79
N THR A 54 -7.89 -1.99 -8.09
CA THR A 54 -8.03 -3.24 -7.33
C THR A 54 -7.63 -3.02 -5.86
N HIS A 55 -6.52 -2.32 -5.63
CA HIS A 55 -6.03 -2.05 -4.27
C HIS A 55 -6.90 -1.03 -3.52
N ILE A 56 -7.46 -0.04 -4.21
CA ILE A 56 -8.42 0.92 -3.63
C ILE A 56 -9.69 0.16 -3.18
N CYS A 57 -10.21 -0.73 -4.02
CA CYS A 57 -11.36 -1.58 -3.67
C CYS A 57 -11.08 -2.46 -2.46
N ASP A 58 -9.88 -3.05 -2.34
CA ASP A 58 -9.51 -3.85 -1.17
C ASP A 58 -9.74 -3.08 0.14
N ILE A 59 -9.36 -1.80 0.19
CA ILE A 59 -9.45 -0.97 1.39
C ILE A 59 -10.85 -0.42 1.61
N ALA A 60 -11.49 0.10 0.55
CA ALA A 60 -12.86 0.60 0.63
C ALA A 60 -13.82 -0.50 1.12
N ASN A 61 -13.68 -1.72 0.60
CA ASN A 61 -14.50 -2.87 1.01
C ASN A 61 -14.24 -3.29 2.47
N VAL A 62 -13.01 -3.19 2.98
CA VAL A 62 -12.75 -3.45 4.41
C VAL A 62 -13.52 -2.45 5.27
N ILE A 63 -13.47 -1.16 4.93
CA ILE A 63 -14.18 -0.10 5.69
C ILE A 63 -15.70 -0.35 5.67
N GLU A 64 -16.24 -0.71 4.51
CA GLU A 64 -17.66 -0.98 4.33
C GLU A 64 -18.12 -2.25 5.03
N CYS A 65 -17.45 -3.40 4.78
CA CYS A 65 -17.88 -4.71 5.30
C CYS A 65 -17.72 -4.85 6.82
N GLU A 66 -16.73 -4.13 7.40
CA GLU A 66 -16.55 -4.08 8.86
C GLU A 66 -17.39 -2.96 9.50
N GLU A 67 -18.23 -2.27 8.70
CA GLU A 67 -19.11 -1.17 9.12
C GLU A 67 -18.38 -0.11 9.96
N LEU A 68 -17.14 0.24 9.52
CA LEU A 68 -16.29 1.17 10.27
C LEU A 68 -16.76 2.61 10.08
N GLU A 69 -16.73 3.38 11.16
CA GLU A 69 -17.03 4.81 11.19
C GLU A 69 -15.90 5.56 11.92
N ASP A 70 -15.72 6.85 11.62
CA ASP A 70 -14.68 7.72 12.20
C ASP A 70 -13.28 7.08 12.09
N VAL A 71 -12.98 6.56 10.90
CA VAL A 71 -11.77 5.76 10.62
C VAL A 71 -10.53 6.64 10.62
N VAL A 72 -9.50 6.21 11.33
CA VAL A 72 -8.12 6.69 11.16
C VAL A 72 -7.48 5.83 10.07
N LEU A 73 -7.49 6.33 8.83
CA LEU A 73 -6.95 5.64 7.66
C LEU A 73 -5.50 6.06 7.43
N VAL A 74 -4.57 5.11 7.48
CA VAL A 74 -3.12 5.37 7.39
C VAL A 74 -2.53 4.68 6.17
N GLY A 75 -1.88 5.45 5.28
CA GLY A 75 -1.14 4.93 4.14
C GLY A 75 0.36 5.13 4.30
N HIS A 76 1.14 4.07 4.11
CA HIS A 76 2.61 4.13 4.07
C HIS A 76 3.12 3.99 2.64
N SER A 77 4.02 4.87 2.20
CA SER A 77 4.67 4.79 0.87
C SER A 77 3.63 4.69 -0.27
N TYR A 78 3.64 3.64 -1.08
CA TYR A 78 2.62 3.34 -2.10
C TYR A 78 1.19 3.33 -1.53
N GLY A 79 1.03 2.91 -0.28
CA GLY A 79 -0.27 2.93 0.40
C GLY A 79 -0.95 4.30 0.42
N GLY A 80 -0.19 5.39 0.24
CA GLY A 80 -0.74 6.73 0.09
C GLY A 80 -1.67 6.88 -1.12
N MET A 81 -1.30 6.30 -2.26
CA MET A 81 -2.16 6.25 -3.46
C MET A 81 -3.48 5.54 -3.15
N VAL A 82 -3.38 4.40 -2.46
CA VAL A 82 -4.53 3.55 -2.13
C VAL A 82 -5.48 4.23 -1.15
N VAL A 83 -4.94 4.81 -0.06
CA VAL A 83 -5.79 5.48 0.94
C VAL A 83 -6.43 6.75 0.43
N THR A 84 -5.81 7.46 -0.53
CA THR A 84 -6.42 8.60 -1.20
C THR A 84 -7.69 8.19 -1.94
N GLY A 85 -7.63 7.16 -2.80
CA GLY A 85 -8.80 6.69 -3.53
C GLY A 85 -9.84 6.01 -2.63
N ALA A 86 -9.40 5.28 -1.58
CA ALA A 86 -10.32 4.66 -0.63
C ALA A 86 -11.04 5.71 0.23
N ALA A 87 -10.34 6.77 0.65
CA ALA A 87 -10.95 7.89 1.39
C ALA A 87 -11.96 8.66 0.55
N ASP A 88 -11.69 8.86 -0.73
CA ASP A 88 -12.64 9.48 -1.65
C ASP A 88 -13.95 8.68 -1.75
N ARG A 89 -13.87 7.34 -1.81
CA ARG A 89 -15.06 6.46 -1.89
C ARG A 89 -15.84 6.32 -0.61
N GLN A 90 -15.15 6.42 0.51
CA GLN A 90 -15.70 6.25 1.86
C GLN A 90 -15.62 7.56 2.65
N PHE A 91 -15.76 8.72 1.94
CA PHE A 91 -15.46 10.05 2.48
C PHE A 91 -16.24 10.37 3.76
N ASP A 92 -17.45 9.87 3.89
CA ASP A 92 -18.34 10.07 5.04
C ASP A 92 -17.96 9.21 6.26
N ARG A 93 -17.12 8.16 6.06
CA ARG A 93 -16.65 7.25 7.11
C ARG A 93 -15.26 7.56 7.63
N ILE A 94 -14.50 8.45 6.94
CA ILE A 94 -13.13 8.79 7.30
C ILE A 94 -13.08 9.99 8.23
N GLY A 95 -12.64 9.76 9.47
CA GLY A 95 -12.41 10.83 10.44
C GLY A 95 -11.04 11.48 10.30
N THR A 96 -10.01 10.70 9.97
CA THR A 96 -8.62 11.18 9.82
C THR A 96 -7.89 10.39 8.75
N LEU A 97 -7.21 11.10 7.83
CA LEU A 97 -6.36 10.51 6.81
C LEU A 97 -4.89 10.85 7.11
N ILE A 98 -4.03 9.82 7.21
CA ILE A 98 -2.61 9.96 7.57
C ILE A 98 -1.72 9.40 6.45
N TYR A 99 -0.80 10.22 5.96
CA TYR A 99 0.26 9.86 5.03
C TYR A 99 1.57 9.69 5.79
N LEU A 100 2.02 8.45 5.96
CA LEU A 100 3.26 8.11 6.66
C LEU A 100 4.36 7.86 5.64
N ASP A 101 5.20 8.87 5.38
CA ASP A 101 6.25 8.82 4.33
C ASP A 101 5.69 8.23 3.02
N ALA A 102 4.59 8.83 2.54
CA ALA A 102 3.74 8.25 1.52
C ALA A 102 3.47 9.20 0.35
N PHE A 103 3.07 8.62 -0.79
CA PHE A 103 2.58 9.39 -1.93
C PHE A 103 1.28 10.11 -1.58
N LEU A 104 1.18 11.36 -1.96
CA LEU A 104 -0.03 12.19 -1.85
C LEU A 104 -0.41 12.66 -3.27
N PRO A 105 -1.24 11.90 -3.99
CA PRO A 105 -1.62 12.26 -5.35
C PRO A 105 -2.74 13.29 -5.39
N GLU A 106 -2.72 14.11 -6.43
CA GLU A 106 -3.88 14.83 -6.92
C GLU A 106 -4.69 13.98 -7.89
N ASN A 107 -5.93 14.37 -8.19
CA ASN A 107 -6.78 13.68 -9.14
C ASN A 107 -6.09 13.54 -10.52
N GLY A 108 -6.07 12.33 -11.05
CA GLY A 108 -5.44 12.02 -12.34
C GLY A 108 -3.94 11.74 -12.26
N GLN A 109 -3.30 11.76 -11.08
CA GLN A 109 -1.90 11.41 -10.92
C GLN A 109 -1.70 9.92 -10.59
N SER A 110 -0.66 9.35 -11.16
CA SER A 110 -0.11 8.03 -10.85
C SER A 110 1.14 8.14 -9.98
N VAL A 111 1.66 7.00 -9.50
CA VAL A 111 2.98 6.99 -8.84
C VAL A 111 4.07 7.51 -9.78
N MET A 112 3.98 7.20 -11.09
CA MET A 112 4.98 7.63 -12.07
C MET A 112 5.03 9.15 -12.20
N ASP A 113 3.88 9.85 -12.11
CA ASP A 113 3.81 11.31 -12.17
C ASP A 113 4.45 11.99 -10.95
N LEU A 114 4.56 11.27 -9.84
CA LEU A 114 5.12 11.75 -8.56
C LEU A 114 6.59 11.34 -8.37
N GLN A 115 7.20 10.67 -9.34
CA GLN A 115 8.58 10.18 -9.26
C GLN A 115 9.51 10.94 -10.21
N PRO A 116 10.79 11.09 -9.83
CA PRO A 116 11.79 11.61 -10.75
C PRO A 116 12.09 10.61 -11.89
N PRO A 117 12.53 11.10 -13.07
CA PRO A 117 12.73 10.27 -14.27
C PRO A 117 13.60 9.03 -14.05
N ASP A 118 14.68 9.16 -13.29
CA ASP A 118 15.59 8.04 -12.99
C ASP A 118 14.92 6.91 -12.21
N ARG A 119 13.95 7.25 -11.36
CA ARG A 119 13.16 6.26 -10.62
C ARG A 119 12.15 5.56 -11.53
N ILE A 120 11.52 6.28 -12.44
CA ILE A 120 10.61 5.74 -13.45
C ILE A 120 11.37 4.75 -14.33
N ASP A 121 12.54 5.14 -14.84
CA ASP A 121 13.40 4.29 -15.65
C ASP A 121 13.80 3.01 -14.90
N TYR A 122 14.13 3.14 -13.61
CA TYR A 122 14.43 2.00 -12.76
C TYR A 122 13.26 1.01 -12.67
N TYR A 123 12.01 1.48 -12.45
CA TYR A 123 10.85 0.60 -12.38
C TYR A 123 10.61 -0.14 -13.69
N HIS A 124 10.64 0.57 -14.83
CA HIS A 124 10.49 -0.06 -16.15
C HIS A 124 11.60 -1.06 -16.44
N LYS A 125 12.85 -0.73 -16.11
CA LYS A 125 13.99 -1.63 -16.27
C LYS A 125 13.81 -2.91 -15.43
N MET A 126 13.47 -2.78 -14.15
CA MET A 126 13.27 -3.94 -13.27
C MET A 126 12.11 -4.81 -13.74
N ALA A 127 11.00 -4.20 -14.15
CA ALA A 127 9.89 -4.94 -14.71
C ALA A 127 10.30 -5.72 -15.96
N LYS A 128 11.01 -5.09 -16.88
CA LYS A 128 11.46 -5.72 -18.13
C LYS A 128 12.49 -6.83 -17.92
N GLU A 129 13.50 -6.62 -17.08
CA GLU A 129 14.63 -7.53 -16.93
C GLU A 129 14.36 -8.69 -15.96
N LYS A 130 13.52 -8.47 -14.93
CA LYS A 130 13.35 -9.40 -13.81
C LYS A 130 11.90 -9.71 -13.47
N GLY A 131 10.95 -8.97 -14.02
CA GLY A 131 9.53 -9.02 -13.66
C GLY A 131 8.60 -9.38 -14.82
N GLU A 132 9.09 -10.08 -15.84
CA GLU A 132 8.31 -10.53 -17.00
C GLU A 132 7.57 -9.38 -17.73
N GLY A 133 8.05 -8.15 -17.55
CA GLY A 133 7.50 -6.94 -18.16
C GLY A 133 6.33 -6.30 -17.40
N TRP A 134 5.82 -6.90 -16.32
CA TRP A 134 4.61 -6.43 -15.65
C TRP A 134 4.67 -6.38 -14.12
N ARG A 135 5.72 -6.89 -13.50
CA ARG A 135 5.93 -6.86 -12.04
C ARG A 135 7.32 -6.35 -11.71
N ILE A 136 7.48 -5.79 -10.54
CA ILE A 136 8.72 -5.20 -10.06
C ILE A 136 9.17 -5.99 -8.83
N PRO A 137 10.30 -6.71 -8.90
CA PRO A 137 10.88 -7.38 -7.75
C PRO A 137 11.25 -6.40 -6.65
N PRO A 138 11.12 -6.78 -5.36
CA PRO A 138 11.50 -5.93 -4.26
C PRO A 138 13.02 -5.68 -4.28
N PRO A 139 13.47 -4.44 -3.99
CA PRO A 139 14.88 -4.19 -3.75
C PRO A 139 15.33 -4.92 -2.48
N PRO A 140 16.63 -5.25 -2.35
CA PRO A 140 17.16 -5.90 -1.16
C PRO A 140 17.03 -5.01 0.08
N ALA A 141 17.07 -5.62 1.28
CA ALA A 141 16.83 -4.93 2.56
C ALA A 141 17.79 -3.75 2.81
N GLU A 142 19.02 -3.83 2.32
CA GLU A 142 20.04 -2.77 2.44
C GLU A 142 19.59 -1.45 1.79
N PHE A 143 18.76 -1.51 0.76
CA PHE A 143 18.20 -0.32 0.12
C PHE A 143 17.40 0.53 1.13
N TRP A 144 16.76 -0.11 2.10
CA TRP A 144 15.91 0.52 3.10
C TRP A 144 16.67 0.92 4.37
N LYS A 145 18.00 0.69 4.40
CA LYS A 145 18.86 1.00 5.56
C LYS A 145 18.37 0.37 6.86
N LEU A 146 17.75 -0.80 6.78
CA LEU A 146 17.38 -1.57 7.95
C LEU A 146 18.64 -2.01 8.70
N THR A 147 18.60 -1.95 10.03
CA THR A 147 19.77 -2.26 10.88
C THR A 147 19.53 -3.43 11.81
N ASP A 148 18.27 -3.73 12.13
CA ASP A 148 17.91 -4.87 12.97
C ASP A 148 17.96 -6.17 12.15
N PRO A 149 18.76 -7.19 12.54
CA PRO A 149 18.89 -8.43 11.78
C PRO A 149 17.58 -9.22 11.63
N ASP A 150 16.71 -9.19 12.64
CA ASP A 150 15.42 -9.89 12.60
C ASP A 150 14.46 -9.20 11.63
N ASP A 151 14.46 -7.86 11.62
CA ASP A 151 13.66 -7.07 10.67
C ASP A 151 14.18 -7.25 9.22
N ILE A 152 15.50 -7.32 9.01
CA ILE A 152 16.12 -7.63 7.71
C ILE A 152 15.67 -9.01 7.24
N ALA A 153 15.83 -10.03 8.06
CA ALA A 153 15.47 -11.42 7.72
C ALA A 153 13.97 -11.57 7.45
N GLN A 154 13.12 -10.86 8.21
CA GLN A 154 11.68 -10.84 7.97
C GLN A 154 11.36 -10.16 6.65
N PHE A 155 11.98 -9.01 6.38
CA PHE A 155 11.77 -8.21 5.18
C PHE A 155 12.14 -9.01 3.92
N ASP A 156 13.33 -9.60 3.87
CA ASP A 156 13.80 -10.38 2.72
C ASP A 156 12.93 -11.61 2.44
N ARG A 157 12.42 -12.23 3.51
CA ARG A 157 11.56 -13.42 3.38
C ARG A 157 10.13 -13.12 2.95
N LEU A 158 9.57 -11.96 3.33
CA LEU A 158 8.14 -11.67 3.18
C LEU A 158 7.81 -10.67 2.08
N ARG A 159 8.81 -9.98 1.51
CA ARG A 159 8.59 -9.10 0.36
C ARG A 159 8.31 -9.90 -0.90
N VAL A 160 7.39 -9.38 -1.71
CA VAL A 160 6.96 -10.01 -2.96
C VAL A 160 7.03 -9.01 -4.12
N ASP A 161 6.96 -9.50 -5.34
CA ASP A 161 6.86 -8.66 -6.53
C ASP A 161 5.64 -7.74 -6.46
N HIS A 162 5.78 -6.53 -7.00
CA HIS A 162 4.71 -5.53 -7.05
C HIS A 162 4.20 -5.34 -8.48
N PRO A 163 2.88 -5.28 -8.71
CA PRO A 163 2.34 -5.11 -10.06
C PRO A 163 2.67 -3.72 -10.62
N LEU A 164 3.28 -3.66 -11.81
CA LEU A 164 3.62 -2.39 -12.45
C LEU A 164 2.36 -1.57 -12.78
N ALA A 165 1.25 -2.23 -13.13
CA ALA A 165 0.00 -1.57 -13.47
C ALA A 165 -0.50 -0.65 -12.34
N SER A 166 -0.30 -1.04 -11.06
CA SER A 166 -0.71 -0.22 -9.93
C SER A 166 0.11 1.06 -9.74
N LEU A 167 1.32 1.12 -10.31
CA LEU A 167 2.17 2.33 -10.28
C LEU A 167 1.92 3.25 -11.47
N THR A 168 1.39 2.72 -12.58
CA THR A 168 1.13 3.48 -13.80
C THR A 168 -0.31 3.98 -13.90
N GLN A 169 -1.24 3.38 -13.17
CA GLN A 169 -2.64 3.79 -13.18
C GLN A 169 -2.82 5.08 -12.39
N PRO A 170 -3.43 6.12 -12.97
CA PRO A 170 -3.80 7.33 -12.24
C PRO A 170 -4.92 7.06 -11.23
N VAL A 171 -4.89 7.75 -10.10
CA VAL A 171 -6.03 7.77 -9.18
C VAL A 171 -7.16 8.62 -9.77
N THR A 172 -8.40 8.16 -9.63
CA THR A 172 -9.59 8.93 -9.99
C THR A 172 -10.34 9.28 -8.73
N LEU A 173 -10.61 10.57 -8.52
CA LEU A 173 -11.29 11.11 -7.35
C LEU A 173 -12.58 11.81 -7.80
N ASP A 174 -13.67 11.52 -7.11
CA ASP A 174 -14.98 12.17 -7.31
C ASP A 174 -15.13 13.40 -6.39
N HIS A 175 -14.36 13.48 -5.30
CA HIS A 175 -14.34 14.56 -4.30
C HIS A 175 -12.90 15.09 -4.11
N PRO A 176 -12.27 15.69 -5.15
CA PRO A 176 -10.88 16.11 -5.10
C PRO A 176 -10.62 17.34 -4.22
#